data_5f320bb994b4855eb478b02af0f7a3ba
#
_entry.id   5f320bb994b4855eb478b02af0f7a3ba
#
_cell.length_a   1.000
_cell.length_b   1.000
_cell.length_c   1.000
_cell.angle_alpha   90.00
_cell.angle_beta   90.00
_cell.angle_gamma   90.00
#
_symmetry.space_group_name_H-M   'P 1'
#
loop_
_entity.id
_entity.type
_entity.pdbx_description
1 polymer ?
#
loop_
_entity_poly.entity_id
_entity_poly.type
_entity_poly.pdbx_seq_one_letter_code
_entity_poly.pdbx_strand_id
1 'polypeptide(L)'
;VEPSEDAATSLESEVTIEAPTILVSNSILGSVVGGILQCAVGTTDSMTVLMPLGTDPHDFQPSSEQVASMVRADLVVVNGLGLEVGLEGALEAATVDGGTIVRATDLIEPLLWVAFQDEHGHDAHDNGDEEFDPHFWFDMNRMALVAEGVGAALADASGESVFEDCGQEGAADIRQAELEVSAILDAVPDERRVLVTDHEALGYFAERYEFTIAGVVIPGGSTMGAPDSRALAELVGVIQNSGVSAIFGNTSLNPAVLEALAAEAQRDVVVVPLFVESLGGPDSGAETYLEMMMTNASRVSQALAD
;
A
#
# COMPACT_ATOMS: atom_id res chain seq x y z
N VAL A 1 -14.61 -15.09 -70.93
CA VAL A 1 -13.40 -14.89 -70.17
C VAL A 1 -13.69 -13.81 -69.14
N GLU A 2 -14.03 -14.21 -67.90
CA GLU A 2 -14.22 -13.30 -66.77
C GLU A 2 -12.85 -13.06 -66.11
N PRO A 3 -12.57 -11.83 -65.66
CA PRO A 3 -11.37 -11.58 -64.86
C PRO A 3 -11.61 -11.99 -63.40
N SER A 4 -10.73 -12.83 -62.87
CA SER A 4 -10.64 -13.17 -61.48
C SER A 4 -10.28 -11.93 -60.64
N GLU A 5 -11.14 -11.58 -59.69
CA GLU A 5 -10.81 -10.62 -58.61
C GLU A 5 -9.81 -11.26 -57.66
N ASP A 6 -8.60 -10.77 -57.70
CA ASP A 6 -7.58 -11.05 -56.69
C ASP A 6 -7.98 -10.34 -55.37
N ALA A 7 -8.48 -11.10 -54.40
CA ALA A 7 -8.69 -10.61 -53.04
C ALA A 7 -7.33 -10.43 -52.39
N ALA A 8 -6.84 -9.20 -52.39
CA ALA A 8 -5.70 -8.81 -51.55
C ALA A 8 -6.13 -8.86 -50.09
N THR A 9 -5.82 -9.96 -49.41
CA THR A 9 -5.88 -10.07 -47.94
C THR A 9 -4.78 -9.18 -47.38
N SER A 10 -5.11 -7.99 -46.94
CA SER A 10 -4.22 -7.15 -46.15
C SER A 10 -3.97 -7.88 -44.82
N LEU A 11 -2.78 -8.45 -44.65
CA LEU A 11 -2.25 -8.82 -43.39
C LEU A 11 -1.97 -7.51 -42.65
N GLU A 12 -2.90 -7.09 -41.78
CA GLU A 12 -2.59 -6.13 -40.73
C GLU A 12 -1.56 -6.83 -39.85
N SER A 13 -0.30 -6.36 -39.88
CA SER A 13 0.70 -6.75 -38.92
C SER A 13 0.20 -6.24 -37.56
N GLU A 14 -0.20 -7.16 -36.68
CA GLU A 14 -0.41 -6.81 -35.27
C GLU A 14 0.91 -6.20 -34.77
N VAL A 15 0.88 -4.93 -34.44
CA VAL A 15 1.98 -4.25 -33.75
C VAL A 15 2.02 -4.85 -32.36
N THR A 16 2.94 -5.74 -32.12
CA THR A 16 3.17 -6.29 -30.76
C THR A 16 3.89 -5.22 -29.97
N ILE A 17 3.20 -4.65 -28.98
CA ILE A 17 3.79 -3.72 -28.02
C ILE A 17 4.66 -4.54 -27.06
N GLU A 18 5.94 -4.17 -26.96
CA GLU A 18 6.87 -4.79 -26.03
C GLU A 18 6.91 -3.97 -24.75
N ALA A 19 6.54 -4.59 -23.63
CA ALA A 19 6.59 -3.93 -22.33
C ALA A 19 8.03 -3.87 -21.81
N PRO A 20 8.44 -2.77 -21.15
CA PRO A 20 9.74 -2.69 -20.47
C PRO A 20 9.84 -3.72 -19.35
N THR A 21 11.07 -4.07 -18.98
CA THR A 21 11.34 -4.91 -17.79
C THR A 21 11.12 -4.08 -16.53
N ILE A 22 10.18 -4.50 -15.70
CA ILE A 22 9.74 -3.71 -14.54
C ILE A 22 10.04 -4.49 -13.26
N LEU A 23 10.54 -3.78 -12.27
CA LEU A 23 10.70 -4.29 -10.92
C LEU A 23 9.89 -3.42 -9.96
N VAL A 24 9.05 -4.07 -9.14
CA VAL A 24 8.20 -3.39 -8.15
C VAL A 24 8.57 -3.86 -6.76
N SER A 25 8.67 -2.95 -5.78
CA SER A 25 9.14 -3.31 -4.45
C SER A 25 8.17 -4.24 -3.70
N ASN A 26 6.90 -3.91 -3.63
CA ASN A 26 5.91 -4.62 -2.82
C ASN A 26 4.67 -5.06 -3.62
N SER A 27 3.86 -5.93 -3.02
CA SER A 27 2.70 -6.52 -3.67
C SER A 27 1.56 -5.54 -3.93
N ILE A 28 1.42 -4.49 -3.10
CA ILE A 28 0.36 -3.48 -3.23
C ILE A 28 0.60 -2.66 -4.52
N LEU A 29 1.80 -2.11 -4.68
CA LEU A 29 2.21 -1.44 -5.91
C LEU A 29 2.21 -2.41 -7.10
N GLY A 30 2.65 -3.67 -6.87
CA GLY A 30 2.63 -4.73 -7.87
C GLY A 30 1.24 -4.99 -8.46
N SER A 31 0.18 -4.88 -7.65
CA SER A 31 -1.20 -5.00 -8.12
C SER A 31 -1.58 -3.87 -9.07
N VAL A 32 -1.21 -2.64 -8.75
CA VAL A 32 -1.54 -1.45 -9.57
C VAL A 32 -0.76 -1.49 -10.89
N VAL A 33 0.55 -1.73 -10.83
CA VAL A 33 1.41 -1.85 -12.04
C VAL A 33 0.97 -3.03 -12.91
N GLY A 34 0.63 -4.16 -12.28
CA GLY A 34 0.12 -5.34 -12.97
C GLY A 34 -1.20 -5.08 -13.70
N GLY A 35 -2.09 -4.28 -13.12
CA GLY A 35 -3.33 -3.83 -13.79
C GLY A 35 -3.06 -3.01 -15.05
N ILE A 36 -2.11 -2.08 -15.00
CA ILE A 36 -1.69 -1.27 -16.14
C ILE A 36 -1.10 -2.17 -17.26
N LEU A 37 -0.24 -3.12 -16.90
CA LEU A 37 0.34 -4.05 -17.86
C LEU A 37 -0.71 -4.97 -18.47
N GLN A 38 -1.62 -5.50 -17.67
CA GLN A 38 -2.71 -6.35 -18.16
C GLN A 38 -3.61 -5.60 -19.15
N CYS A 39 -3.90 -4.32 -18.91
CA CYS A 39 -4.63 -3.46 -19.82
C CYS A 39 -3.84 -3.21 -21.12
N ALA A 40 -2.56 -2.83 -21.01
CA ALA A 40 -1.77 -2.35 -22.15
C ALA A 40 -1.29 -3.50 -23.07
N VAL A 41 -0.86 -4.63 -22.50
CA VAL A 41 -0.20 -5.73 -23.23
C VAL A 41 -0.81 -7.11 -22.97
N GLY A 42 -1.79 -7.23 -22.07
CA GLY A 42 -2.50 -8.47 -21.76
C GLY A 42 -1.70 -9.49 -20.93
N THR A 43 -0.54 -9.11 -20.39
CA THR A 43 0.31 -9.97 -19.55
C THR A 43 1.11 -9.13 -18.56
N THR A 44 1.55 -9.76 -17.46
CA THR A 44 2.44 -9.19 -16.45
C THR A 44 3.84 -9.82 -16.48
N ASP A 45 4.18 -10.59 -17.52
CA ASP A 45 5.42 -11.36 -17.59
C ASP A 45 6.70 -10.52 -17.53
N SER A 46 6.62 -9.23 -17.90
CA SER A 46 7.73 -8.28 -17.82
C SER A 46 7.94 -7.67 -16.42
N MET A 47 7.06 -7.97 -15.45
CA MET A 47 7.10 -7.42 -14.10
C MET A 47 7.59 -8.46 -13.08
N THR A 48 8.43 -8.03 -12.17
CA THR A 48 8.83 -8.80 -10.98
C THR A 48 8.52 -8.00 -9.71
N VAL A 49 7.78 -8.61 -8.77
CA VAL A 49 7.60 -8.06 -7.43
C VAL A 49 8.70 -8.61 -6.52
N LEU A 50 9.44 -7.72 -5.86
CA LEU A 50 10.61 -8.08 -5.03
C LEU A 50 10.22 -8.80 -3.74
N MET A 51 9.21 -8.26 -3.04
CA MET A 51 8.79 -8.76 -1.74
C MET A 51 7.71 -9.82 -1.92
N PRO A 52 7.92 -11.06 -1.43
CA PRO A 52 6.87 -12.06 -1.37
C PRO A 52 5.65 -11.59 -0.57
N LEU A 53 4.48 -12.17 -0.85
CA LEU A 53 3.28 -11.91 -0.06
C LEU A 53 3.51 -12.18 1.42
N GLY A 54 2.95 -11.31 2.27
CA GLY A 54 3.12 -11.38 3.72
C GLY A 54 4.47 -10.88 4.23
N THR A 55 5.30 -10.30 3.35
CA THR A 55 6.57 -9.67 3.76
C THR A 55 6.30 -8.29 4.34
N ASP A 56 6.96 -7.98 5.45
CA ASP A 56 7.01 -6.66 6.04
C ASP A 56 8.05 -5.81 5.29
N PRO A 57 7.68 -4.70 4.65
CA PRO A 57 8.61 -3.85 3.89
C PRO A 57 9.66 -3.17 4.77
N HIS A 58 9.34 -2.89 6.04
CA HIS A 58 10.27 -2.23 6.96
C HIS A 58 11.49 -3.10 7.33
N ASP A 59 11.31 -4.43 7.35
CA ASP A 59 12.37 -5.40 7.71
C ASP A 59 13.00 -6.10 6.48
N PHE A 60 12.46 -5.83 5.28
CA PHE A 60 12.90 -6.50 4.08
C PHE A 60 14.34 -6.17 3.71
N GLN A 61 15.15 -7.22 3.45
CA GLN A 61 16.51 -7.09 2.96
C GLN A 61 16.65 -7.83 1.62
N PRO A 62 17.04 -7.14 0.52
CA PRO A 62 17.16 -7.78 -0.77
C PRO A 62 18.37 -8.71 -0.82
N SER A 63 18.22 -9.84 -1.51
CA SER A 63 19.35 -10.70 -1.87
C SER A 63 20.22 -10.02 -2.95
N SER A 64 21.47 -10.48 -3.10
CA SER A 64 22.35 -9.98 -4.15
C SER A 64 21.79 -10.17 -5.57
N GLU A 65 20.96 -11.21 -5.79
CA GLU A 65 20.29 -11.45 -7.06
C GLU A 65 19.19 -10.41 -7.31
N GLN A 66 18.41 -10.08 -6.29
CA GLN A 66 17.38 -9.02 -6.36
C GLN A 66 18.01 -7.66 -6.63
N VAL A 67 19.11 -7.31 -5.92
CA VAL A 67 19.87 -6.09 -6.20
C VAL A 67 20.35 -6.05 -7.66
N ALA A 68 20.91 -7.15 -8.17
CA ALA A 68 21.33 -7.22 -9.56
C ALA A 68 20.15 -7.14 -10.56
N SER A 69 18.95 -7.56 -10.16
CA SER A 69 17.74 -7.43 -10.97
C SER A 69 17.23 -5.98 -10.99
N MET A 70 17.33 -5.26 -9.89
CA MET A 70 17.00 -3.82 -9.83
C MET A 70 17.86 -3.01 -10.81
N VAL A 71 19.17 -3.27 -10.83
CA VAL A 71 20.10 -2.57 -11.72
C VAL A 71 19.84 -2.86 -13.20
N ARG A 72 19.26 -4.02 -13.53
CA ARG A 72 18.98 -4.42 -14.92
C ARG A 72 17.57 -4.06 -15.40
N ALA A 73 16.68 -3.66 -14.51
CA ALA A 73 15.32 -3.28 -14.87
C ALA A 73 15.31 -1.95 -15.64
N ASP A 74 14.44 -1.86 -16.65
CA ASP A 74 14.20 -0.61 -17.39
C ASP A 74 13.47 0.41 -16.49
N LEU A 75 12.62 -0.07 -15.59
CA LEU A 75 11.88 0.72 -14.62
C LEU A 75 11.82 0.01 -13.27
N VAL A 76 12.14 0.74 -12.21
CA VAL A 76 11.97 0.29 -10.81
C VAL A 76 10.91 1.17 -10.14
N VAL A 77 9.84 0.55 -9.63
CA VAL A 77 8.78 1.23 -8.89
C VAL A 77 8.88 0.86 -7.41
N VAL A 78 9.03 1.85 -6.56
CA VAL A 78 9.13 1.69 -5.10
C VAL A 78 8.17 2.62 -4.38
N ASN A 79 7.91 2.35 -3.11
CA ASN A 79 7.06 3.22 -2.30
C ASN A 79 7.72 4.59 -2.07
N GLY A 80 8.87 4.60 -1.43
CA GLY A 80 9.56 5.83 -1.01
C GLY A 80 9.30 6.19 0.46
N LEU A 81 9.77 7.37 0.87
CA LEU A 81 9.66 7.91 2.24
C LEU A 81 10.16 6.93 3.33
N GLY A 82 11.19 6.14 3.00
CA GLY A 82 11.83 5.25 3.97
C GLY A 82 11.02 4.01 4.35
N LEU A 83 9.95 3.65 3.62
CA LEU A 83 9.23 2.40 3.87
C LEU A 83 10.18 1.20 3.72
N GLU A 84 10.93 1.17 2.61
CA GLU A 84 11.83 0.08 2.25
C GLU A 84 13.29 0.41 2.55
N VAL A 85 13.61 0.66 3.83
CA VAL A 85 14.97 1.05 4.26
C VAL A 85 16.05 0.12 3.72
N GLY A 86 15.78 -1.18 3.64
CA GLY A 86 16.74 -2.18 3.14
C GLY A 86 17.05 -2.08 1.65
N LEU A 87 16.25 -1.33 0.87
CA LEU A 87 16.46 -1.14 -0.57
C LEU A 87 17.33 0.09 -0.91
N GLU A 88 17.51 1.04 0.01
CA GLU A 88 18.14 2.34 -0.27
C GLU A 88 19.50 2.21 -1.00
N GLY A 89 20.40 1.37 -0.50
CA GLY A 89 21.71 1.16 -1.15
C GLY A 89 21.63 0.56 -2.55
N ALA A 90 20.61 -0.29 -2.81
CA ALA A 90 20.39 -0.88 -4.13
C ALA A 90 19.76 0.13 -5.11
N LEU A 91 18.84 0.98 -4.62
CA LEU A 91 18.23 2.07 -5.38
C LEU A 91 19.28 3.12 -5.79
N GLU A 92 20.18 3.46 -4.86
CA GLU A 92 21.29 4.38 -5.14
C GLU A 92 22.20 3.80 -6.24
N ALA A 93 22.56 2.51 -6.14
CA ALA A 93 23.37 1.84 -7.15
C ALA A 93 22.67 1.79 -8.52
N ALA A 94 21.37 1.45 -8.57
CA ALA A 94 20.59 1.44 -9.80
C ALA A 94 20.50 2.83 -10.46
N THR A 95 20.37 3.89 -9.65
CA THR A 95 20.36 5.28 -10.13
C THR A 95 21.70 5.67 -10.76
N VAL A 96 22.83 5.28 -10.13
CA VAL A 96 24.18 5.57 -10.64
C VAL A 96 24.43 4.86 -11.98
N ASP A 97 23.87 3.67 -12.17
CA ASP A 97 23.98 2.90 -13.42
C ASP A 97 22.98 3.37 -14.51
N GLY A 98 22.18 4.41 -14.24
CA GLY A 98 21.26 5.03 -15.19
C GLY A 98 19.87 4.40 -15.22
N GLY A 99 19.50 3.58 -14.23
CA GLY A 99 18.17 3.01 -14.07
C GLY A 99 17.12 4.09 -13.79
N THR A 100 15.92 3.92 -14.32
CA THR A 100 14.78 4.78 -14.03
C THR A 100 14.07 4.30 -12.78
N ILE A 101 13.98 5.16 -11.76
CA ILE A 101 13.30 4.84 -10.50
C ILE A 101 12.10 5.77 -10.32
N VAL A 102 10.94 5.19 -10.12
CA VAL A 102 9.70 5.88 -9.73
C VAL A 102 9.44 5.61 -8.26
N ARG A 103 9.50 6.65 -7.45
CA ARG A 103 9.01 6.60 -6.08
C ARG A 103 7.54 7.02 -6.08
N ALA A 104 6.66 6.13 -5.65
CA ALA A 104 5.23 6.39 -5.63
C ALA A 104 4.88 7.63 -4.82
N THR A 105 5.61 7.86 -3.73
CA THR A 105 5.44 9.04 -2.86
C THR A 105 5.86 10.37 -3.51
N ASP A 106 6.66 10.35 -4.58
CA ASP A 106 6.97 11.57 -5.34
C ASP A 106 5.81 12.00 -6.28
N LEU A 107 4.82 11.14 -6.47
CA LEU A 107 3.65 11.36 -7.32
C LEU A 107 2.44 11.92 -6.57
N ILE A 108 2.55 12.08 -5.25
CA ILE A 108 1.47 12.49 -4.37
C ILE A 108 1.92 13.64 -3.46
N GLU A 109 0.97 14.26 -2.76
CA GLU A 109 1.26 15.12 -1.61
C GLU A 109 1.19 14.27 -0.34
N PRO A 110 2.33 13.93 0.28
CA PRO A 110 2.36 13.06 1.44
C PRO A 110 1.85 13.76 2.69
N LEU A 111 1.26 12.99 3.61
CA LEU A 111 0.91 13.49 4.93
C LEU A 111 2.14 13.58 5.81
N LEU A 112 2.17 14.64 6.62
CA LEU A 112 3.11 14.72 7.72
C LEU A 112 2.78 13.64 8.75
N TRP A 113 3.79 13.03 9.31
CA TRP A 113 3.65 12.13 10.43
C TRP A 113 3.08 12.88 11.62
N VAL A 114 1.91 12.47 12.08
CA VAL A 114 1.32 13.02 13.30
C VAL A 114 1.80 12.16 14.47
N ALA A 115 2.94 12.50 15.04
CA ALA A 115 3.40 11.85 16.26
C ALA A 115 2.29 11.90 17.32
N PHE A 116 1.91 10.73 17.86
CA PHE A 116 1.04 10.68 19.03
C PHE A 116 1.79 11.33 20.19
N GLN A 117 1.40 12.54 20.56
CA GLN A 117 1.90 13.18 21.77
C GLN A 117 1.31 12.42 22.96
N ASP A 118 2.17 11.72 23.70
CA ASP A 118 1.79 11.31 25.04
C ASP A 118 1.58 12.56 25.92
N GLU A 119 0.72 12.48 26.92
CA GLU A 119 0.45 13.63 27.83
C GLU A 119 1.72 14.14 28.56
N HIS A 120 2.88 13.54 28.32
CA HIS A 120 4.15 13.84 28.98
C HIS A 120 5.18 14.51 28.04
N GLY A 121 4.81 14.81 26.78
CA GLY A 121 5.63 15.64 25.90
C GLY A 121 6.98 15.02 25.50
N HIS A 122 7.08 13.71 25.47
CA HIS A 122 8.21 13.05 24.87
C HIS A 122 7.97 12.98 23.35
N ASP A 123 8.42 14.02 22.64
CA ASP A 123 8.50 14.01 21.19
C ASP A 123 9.45 12.86 20.79
N ALA A 124 8.91 11.81 20.19
CA ALA A 124 9.70 10.70 19.70
C ALA A 124 10.67 11.13 18.57
N HIS A 125 10.51 12.35 18.04
CA HIS A 125 11.24 12.87 16.88
C HIS A 125 11.78 14.31 17.13
N ASP A 126 12.76 14.46 18.05
CA ASP A 126 13.41 15.76 18.37
C ASP A 126 14.54 16.11 17.36
N ASN A 127 14.49 15.64 16.11
CA ASN A 127 15.53 15.98 15.12
C ASN A 127 15.15 17.14 14.19
N GLY A 128 14.00 17.75 14.33
CA GLY A 128 13.60 18.97 13.61
C GLY A 128 13.33 18.80 12.10
N ASP A 129 13.43 17.60 11.58
CA ASP A 129 13.08 17.28 10.21
C ASP A 129 11.61 16.83 10.15
N GLU A 130 10.84 17.37 9.22
CA GLU A 130 9.46 16.94 8.97
C GLU A 130 9.50 15.50 8.45
N GLU A 131 8.98 14.55 9.21
CA GLU A 131 8.81 13.18 8.77
C GLU A 131 7.43 13.01 8.12
N PHE A 132 7.41 12.32 6.96
CA PHE A 132 6.19 12.02 6.24
C PHE A 132 5.80 10.56 6.41
N ASP A 133 4.48 10.30 6.50
CA ASP A 133 3.92 8.96 6.56
C ASP A 133 4.06 8.24 5.20
N PRO A 134 4.75 7.09 5.12
CA PRO A 134 4.91 6.36 3.86
C PRO A 134 3.68 5.53 3.46
N HIS A 135 2.66 5.36 4.32
CA HIS A 135 1.54 4.43 4.15
C HIS A 135 0.39 5.01 3.32
N PHE A 136 0.72 5.72 2.23
CA PHE A 136 -0.23 6.48 1.42
C PHE A 136 -1.31 5.63 0.74
N TRP A 137 -1.10 4.34 0.55
CA TRP A 137 -2.03 3.45 -0.16
C TRP A 137 -3.38 3.28 0.52
N PHE A 138 -3.50 3.68 1.77
CA PHE A 138 -4.77 3.72 2.47
C PHE A 138 -5.66 4.91 2.09
N ASP A 139 -5.14 5.89 1.34
CA ASP A 139 -5.94 6.87 0.60
C ASP A 139 -6.00 6.46 -0.89
N MET A 140 -7.14 5.93 -1.29
CA MET A 140 -7.34 5.42 -2.65
C MET A 140 -7.22 6.54 -3.71
N ASN A 141 -7.51 7.81 -3.38
CA ASN A 141 -7.30 8.91 -4.32
C ASN A 141 -5.81 9.19 -4.57
N ARG A 142 -4.96 9.05 -3.54
CA ARG A 142 -3.50 9.13 -3.70
C ARG A 142 -2.97 7.95 -4.51
N MET A 143 -3.47 6.74 -4.28
CA MET A 143 -3.11 5.58 -5.12
C MET A 143 -3.55 5.75 -6.58
N ALA A 144 -4.67 6.40 -6.85
CA ALA A 144 -5.08 6.72 -8.22
C ALA A 144 -4.07 7.66 -8.92
N LEU A 145 -3.51 8.65 -8.22
CA LEU A 145 -2.43 9.49 -8.75
C LEU A 145 -1.17 8.68 -9.05
N VAL A 146 -0.86 7.69 -8.20
CA VAL A 146 0.26 6.77 -8.44
C VAL A 146 0.02 5.94 -9.69
N ALA A 147 -1.19 5.43 -9.93
CA ALA A 147 -1.52 4.70 -11.14
C ALA A 147 -1.33 5.57 -12.41
N GLU A 148 -1.78 6.83 -12.40
CA GLU A 148 -1.56 7.78 -13.48
C GLU A 148 -0.06 8.05 -13.71
N GLY A 149 0.69 8.32 -12.65
CA GLY A 149 2.12 8.63 -12.75
C GLY A 149 2.97 7.43 -13.19
N VAL A 150 2.65 6.23 -12.72
CA VAL A 150 3.33 5.00 -13.17
C VAL A 150 2.99 4.72 -14.63
N GLY A 151 1.73 4.90 -15.06
CA GLY A 151 1.34 4.77 -16.48
C GLY A 151 2.13 5.71 -17.38
N ALA A 152 2.30 6.97 -16.97
CA ALA A 152 3.13 7.95 -17.69
C ALA A 152 4.60 7.54 -17.74
N ALA A 153 5.17 7.06 -16.63
CA ALA A 153 6.55 6.60 -16.58
C ALA A 153 6.79 5.36 -17.47
N LEU A 154 5.82 4.45 -17.55
CA LEU A 154 5.86 3.31 -18.46
C LEU A 154 5.77 3.75 -19.93
N ALA A 155 4.94 4.74 -20.24
CA ALA A 155 4.85 5.32 -21.59
C ALA A 155 6.17 5.98 -22.00
N ASP A 156 6.81 6.71 -21.10
CA ASP A 156 8.13 7.33 -21.34
C ASP A 156 9.22 6.27 -21.55
N ALA A 157 9.21 5.20 -20.76
CA ALA A 157 10.22 4.14 -20.84
C ALA A 157 10.08 3.26 -22.09
N SER A 158 8.84 3.01 -22.55
CA SER A 158 8.55 2.18 -23.73
C SER A 158 8.44 2.96 -25.04
N GLY A 159 8.08 4.25 -24.98
CA GLY A 159 7.68 5.06 -26.12
C GLY A 159 6.23 4.81 -26.58
N GLU A 160 5.42 4.07 -25.82
CA GLU A 160 4.08 3.63 -26.17
C GLU A 160 3.02 4.29 -25.27
N SER A 161 2.18 5.17 -25.82
CA SER A 161 1.18 5.94 -25.05
C SER A 161 0.08 5.08 -24.41
N VAL A 162 -0.11 3.85 -24.85
CA VAL A 162 -1.12 2.93 -24.29
C VAL A 162 -0.94 2.70 -22.80
N PHE A 163 0.29 2.75 -22.27
CA PHE A 163 0.54 2.62 -20.83
C PHE A 163 0.00 3.82 -20.03
N GLU A 164 0.10 5.03 -20.58
CA GLU A 164 -0.50 6.22 -19.96
C GLU A 164 -2.02 6.12 -19.94
N ASP A 165 -2.64 5.73 -21.08
CA ASP A 165 -4.10 5.53 -21.16
C ASP A 165 -4.56 4.47 -20.15
N CYS A 166 -3.84 3.34 -20.02
CA CYS A 166 -4.13 2.29 -19.05
C CYS A 166 -3.89 2.72 -17.59
N GLY A 167 -2.92 3.59 -17.33
CA GLY A 167 -2.72 4.22 -16.03
C GLY A 167 -3.91 5.09 -15.62
N GLN A 168 -4.45 5.87 -16.55
CA GLN A 168 -5.65 6.70 -16.36
C GLN A 168 -6.90 5.83 -16.12
N GLU A 169 -7.06 4.72 -16.87
CA GLU A 169 -8.16 3.76 -16.67
C GLU A 169 -8.08 3.12 -15.29
N GLY A 170 -6.91 2.60 -14.89
CA GLY A 170 -6.69 2.05 -13.55
C GLY A 170 -6.96 3.04 -12.43
N ALA A 171 -6.58 4.31 -12.62
CA ALA A 171 -6.89 5.39 -11.68
C ALA A 171 -8.41 5.66 -11.57
N ALA A 172 -9.14 5.58 -12.67
CA ALA A 172 -10.59 5.73 -12.66
C ALA A 172 -11.27 4.57 -11.92
N ASP A 173 -10.80 3.34 -12.12
CA ASP A 173 -11.28 2.16 -11.40
C ASP A 173 -11.03 2.26 -9.90
N ILE A 174 -9.84 2.73 -9.49
CA ILE A 174 -9.51 2.95 -8.08
C ILE A 174 -10.45 4.00 -7.47
N ARG A 175 -10.70 5.11 -8.15
CA ARG A 175 -11.64 6.15 -7.68
C ARG A 175 -13.08 5.65 -7.60
N GLN A 176 -13.48 4.76 -8.51
CA GLN A 176 -14.80 4.14 -8.45
C GLN A 176 -14.93 3.21 -7.25
N ALA A 177 -13.93 2.37 -7.01
CA ALA A 177 -13.90 1.47 -5.84
C ALA A 177 -13.83 2.25 -4.51
N GLU A 178 -13.21 3.43 -4.50
CA GLU A 178 -13.19 4.31 -3.33
C GLU A 178 -14.60 4.71 -2.87
N LEU A 179 -15.52 4.94 -3.80
CA LEU A 179 -16.91 5.26 -3.47
C LEU A 179 -17.61 4.08 -2.76
N GLU A 180 -17.27 2.85 -3.15
CA GLU A 180 -17.80 1.64 -2.50
C GLU A 180 -17.21 1.45 -1.11
N VAL A 181 -15.90 1.66 -0.94
CA VAL A 181 -15.20 1.63 0.35
C VAL A 181 -15.80 2.67 1.30
N SER A 182 -15.96 3.91 0.84
CA SER A 182 -16.62 4.97 1.61
C SER A 182 -18.02 4.58 2.06
N ALA A 183 -18.83 4.02 1.15
CA ALA A 183 -20.20 3.60 1.47
C ALA A 183 -20.24 2.46 2.52
N ILE A 184 -19.26 1.55 2.53
CA ILE A 184 -19.13 0.52 3.57
C ILE A 184 -18.80 1.16 4.92
N LEU A 185 -17.88 2.12 4.95
CA LEU A 185 -17.42 2.77 6.18
C LEU A 185 -18.45 3.76 6.74
N ASP A 186 -19.33 4.31 5.90
CA ASP A 186 -20.45 5.17 6.32
C ASP A 186 -21.46 4.46 7.24
N ALA A 187 -21.44 3.12 7.28
CA ALA A 187 -22.21 2.35 8.24
C ALA A 187 -21.69 2.46 9.69
N VAL A 188 -20.44 2.93 9.89
CA VAL A 188 -19.85 3.12 11.21
C VAL A 188 -20.31 4.48 11.77
N PRO A 189 -20.99 4.52 12.95
CA PRO A 189 -21.36 5.78 13.60
C PRO A 189 -20.14 6.65 13.92
N ASP A 190 -20.27 7.98 13.81
CA ASP A 190 -19.15 8.91 14.01
C ASP A 190 -18.46 8.74 15.36
N GLU A 191 -19.24 8.50 16.42
CA GLU A 191 -18.73 8.27 17.77
C GLU A 191 -17.95 6.96 17.95
N ARG A 192 -18.03 6.05 16.96
CA ARG A 192 -17.31 4.78 16.93
C ARG A 192 -16.17 4.75 15.92
N ARG A 193 -15.96 5.83 15.16
CA ARG A 193 -14.85 5.96 14.22
C ARG A 193 -13.51 6.16 14.95
N VAL A 194 -13.20 5.21 15.83
CA VAL A 194 -11.99 5.23 16.67
C VAL A 194 -11.20 3.95 16.47
N LEU A 195 -9.93 4.08 16.12
CA LEU A 195 -9.03 2.98 15.84
C LEU A 195 -7.97 2.85 16.93
N VAL A 196 -7.64 1.62 17.29
CA VAL A 196 -6.40 1.23 17.96
C VAL A 196 -5.69 0.24 17.04
N THR A 197 -4.43 0.52 16.72
CA THR A 197 -3.67 -0.22 15.69
C THR A 197 -2.37 -0.80 16.25
N ASP A 198 -1.77 -1.74 15.54
CA ASP A 198 -0.48 -2.33 15.92
C ASP A 198 0.69 -1.35 15.72
N HIS A 199 0.69 -0.56 14.66
CA HIS A 199 1.64 0.53 14.41
C HIS A 199 0.96 1.68 13.68
N GLU A 200 1.69 2.77 13.45
CA GLU A 200 1.15 4.00 12.86
C GLU A 200 1.05 3.93 11.33
N ALA A 201 0.31 2.96 10.78
CA ALA A 201 0.13 2.81 9.34
C ALA A 201 -1.20 3.36 8.80
N LEU A 202 -2.18 3.61 9.66
CA LEU A 202 -3.52 3.98 9.22
C LEU A 202 -3.80 5.50 9.22
N GLY A 203 -2.76 6.34 9.17
CA GLY A 203 -2.89 7.81 9.16
C GLY A 203 -3.72 8.31 7.97
N TYR A 204 -3.39 7.87 6.77
CA TYR A 204 -4.14 8.21 5.55
C TYR A 204 -5.57 7.66 5.54
N PHE A 205 -5.78 6.45 6.08
CA PHE A 205 -7.13 5.89 6.24
C PHE A 205 -7.96 6.76 7.19
N ALA A 206 -7.38 7.13 8.33
CA ALA A 206 -8.06 7.93 9.33
C ALA A 206 -8.43 9.32 8.78
N GLU A 207 -7.51 9.99 8.08
CA GLU A 207 -7.80 11.28 7.44
C GLU A 207 -8.88 11.14 6.37
N ARG A 208 -8.77 10.14 5.49
CA ARG A 208 -9.66 9.99 4.35
C ARG A 208 -11.09 9.65 4.73
N TYR A 209 -11.27 8.78 5.75
CA TYR A 209 -12.58 8.25 6.13
C TYR A 209 -13.07 8.77 7.49
N GLU A 210 -12.49 9.86 7.98
CA GLU A 210 -12.90 10.58 9.20
C GLU A 210 -12.85 9.69 10.45
N PHE A 211 -11.82 8.83 10.56
CA PHE A 211 -11.52 8.09 11.78
C PHE A 211 -10.51 8.82 12.65
N THR A 212 -10.50 8.48 13.93
CA THR A 212 -9.48 8.94 14.90
C THR A 212 -8.66 7.76 15.36
N ILE A 213 -7.34 7.86 15.34
CA ILE A 213 -6.48 6.87 15.94
C ILE A 213 -6.29 7.23 17.41
N ALA A 214 -6.80 6.39 18.32
CA ALA A 214 -6.74 6.63 19.76
C ALA A 214 -5.44 6.11 20.38
N GLY A 215 -4.74 5.20 19.70
CA GLY A 215 -3.46 4.69 20.16
C GLY A 215 -2.89 3.62 19.26
N VAL A 216 -1.59 3.39 19.42
CA VAL A 216 -0.83 2.40 18.67
C VAL A 216 0.00 1.54 19.62
N VAL A 217 0.25 0.28 19.25
CA VAL A 217 1.04 -0.66 20.08
C VAL A 217 2.53 -0.39 19.91
N ILE A 218 2.97 -0.15 18.69
CA ILE A 218 4.35 0.18 18.34
C ILE A 218 4.35 1.62 17.84
N PRO A 219 4.83 2.59 18.63
CA PRO A 219 4.94 3.98 18.17
C PRO A 219 5.94 4.09 17.02
N GLY A 220 5.64 4.99 16.09
CA GLY A 220 6.44 5.25 14.90
C GLY A 220 5.98 4.45 13.68
N GLY A 221 6.42 4.89 12.50
CA GLY A 221 6.04 4.34 11.21
C GLY A 221 6.78 3.08 10.82
N SER A 222 7.34 2.36 11.76
CA SER A 222 8.07 1.13 11.49
C SER A 222 7.68 0.05 12.48
N THR A 223 7.49 -1.15 11.99
CA THR A 223 7.23 -2.37 12.77
C THR A 223 8.47 -2.89 13.51
N MET A 224 9.66 -2.32 13.21
CA MET A 224 10.95 -2.70 13.82
C MET A 224 11.07 -2.31 15.29
N GLY A 225 10.18 -1.46 15.80
CA GLY A 225 10.11 -1.06 17.19
C GLY A 225 9.63 -2.20 18.11
N ALA A 226 10.13 -2.21 19.35
CA ALA A 226 9.59 -3.09 20.38
C ALA A 226 8.58 -2.31 21.25
N PRO A 227 7.41 -2.88 21.56
CA PRO A 227 6.46 -2.24 22.47
C PRO A 227 7.10 -2.01 23.83
N ASP A 228 7.01 -0.80 24.37
CA ASP A 228 7.41 -0.51 25.74
C ASP A 228 6.29 -0.93 26.70
N SER A 229 6.64 -1.62 27.78
CA SER A 229 5.68 -2.10 28.79
C SER A 229 4.84 -0.98 29.41
N ARG A 230 5.39 0.23 29.52
CA ARG A 230 4.67 1.40 29.99
C ARG A 230 3.65 1.88 28.96
N ALA A 231 4.05 2.02 27.70
CA ALA A 231 3.16 2.39 26.60
C ALA A 231 2.01 1.39 26.45
N LEU A 232 2.30 0.09 26.59
CA LEU A 232 1.25 -0.95 26.60
C LEU A 232 0.25 -0.77 27.76
N ALA A 233 0.71 -0.46 28.98
CA ALA A 233 -0.17 -0.23 30.10
C ALA A 233 -1.03 1.05 29.93
N GLU A 234 -0.48 2.10 29.35
CA GLU A 234 -1.20 3.33 29.01
C GLU A 234 -2.25 3.05 27.92
N LEU A 235 -1.91 2.26 26.89
CA LEU A 235 -2.83 1.84 25.84
C LEU A 235 -4.00 1.01 26.36
N VAL A 236 -3.78 0.12 27.35
CA VAL A 236 -4.87 -0.57 28.06
C VAL A 236 -5.83 0.45 28.67
N GLY A 237 -5.29 1.51 29.31
CA GLY A 237 -6.09 2.61 29.85
C GLY A 237 -6.89 3.36 28.77
N VAL A 238 -6.31 3.62 27.62
CA VAL A 238 -6.99 4.23 26.45
C VAL A 238 -8.14 3.33 26.00
N ILE A 239 -7.91 2.04 25.79
CA ILE A 239 -8.94 1.08 25.37
C ILE A 239 -10.08 1.02 26.38
N GLN A 240 -9.79 1.01 27.67
CA GLN A 240 -10.80 1.00 28.73
C GLN A 240 -11.65 2.26 28.77
N ASN A 241 -11.06 3.43 28.51
CA ASN A 241 -11.71 4.74 28.65
C ASN A 241 -12.39 5.22 27.36
N SER A 242 -11.84 4.90 26.17
CA SER A 242 -12.36 5.35 24.87
C SER A 242 -13.59 4.57 24.39
N GLY A 243 -13.91 3.44 25.01
CA GLY A 243 -15.03 2.60 24.57
C GLY A 243 -14.76 1.80 23.29
N VAL A 244 -13.51 1.71 22.85
CA VAL A 244 -13.08 0.95 21.67
C VAL A 244 -13.48 -0.52 21.83
N SER A 245 -14.09 -1.09 20.78
CA SER A 245 -14.53 -2.50 20.72
C SER A 245 -13.58 -3.41 19.91
N ALA A 246 -12.62 -2.81 19.18
CA ALA A 246 -11.70 -3.56 18.32
C ALA A 246 -10.28 -2.99 18.34
N ILE A 247 -9.29 -3.87 18.21
CA ILE A 247 -7.89 -3.55 17.94
C ILE A 247 -7.57 -4.11 16.56
N PHE A 248 -7.00 -3.28 15.70
CA PHE A 248 -6.69 -3.65 14.32
C PHE A 248 -5.21 -3.98 14.17
N GLY A 249 -4.91 -5.14 13.64
CA GLY A 249 -3.54 -5.63 13.51
C GLY A 249 -3.20 -6.08 12.10
N ASN A 250 -1.94 -5.87 11.71
CA ASN A 250 -1.41 -6.31 10.43
C ASN A 250 -1.34 -7.85 10.35
N THR A 251 -1.91 -8.43 9.28
CA THR A 251 -1.87 -9.87 9.03
C THR A 251 -0.46 -10.44 8.87
N SER A 252 0.53 -9.60 8.56
CA SER A 252 1.94 -9.98 8.44
C SER A 252 2.66 -10.09 9.80
N LEU A 253 2.05 -9.60 10.88
CA LEU A 253 2.63 -9.59 12.22
C LEU A 253 2.03 -10.66 13.13
N ASN A 254 2.76 -10.99 14.22
CA ASN A 254 2.27 -11.93 15.22
C ASN A 254 1.18 -11.26 16.10
N PRO A 255 -0.06 -11.76 16.13
CA PRO A 255 -1.16 -11.14 16.86
C PRO A 255 -1.06 -11.27 18.37
N ALA A 256 -0.10 -12.01 18.93
CA ALA A 256 -0.06 -12.35 20.35
C ALA A 256 -0.01 -11.14 21.30
N VAL A 257 0.62 -10.04 20.89
CA VAL A 257 0.67 -8.80 21.69
C VAL A 257 -0.71 -8.12 21.71
N LEU A 258 -1.40 -8.07 20.56
CA LEU A 258 -2.75 -7.50 20.45
C LEU A 258 -3.77 -8.33 21.23
N GLU A 259 -3.66 -9.67 21.17
CA GLU A 259 -4.51 -10.58 21.94
C GLU A 259 -4.31 -10.41 23.46
N ALA A 260 -3.05 -10.21 23.89
CA ALA A 260 -2.74 -9.95 25.31
C ALA A 260 -3.30 -8.60 25.76
N LEU A 261 -3.22 -7.55 24.92
CA LEU A 261 -3.82 -6.24 25.20
C LEU A 261 -5.33 -6.32 25.31
N ALA A 262 -5.99 -6.99 24.37
CA ALA A 262 -7.44 -7.19 24.39
C ALA A 262 -7.88 -7.91 25.68
N ALA A 263 -7.13 -8.95 26.10
CA ALA A 263 -7.41 -9.67 27.34
C ALA A 263 -7.21 -8.81 28.60
N GLU A 264 -6.15 -7.97 28.64
CA GLU A 264 -5.85 -7.10 29.79
C GLU A 264 -6.84 -5.93 29.89
N ALA A 265 -7.44 -5.50 28.80
CA ALA A 265 -8.43 -4.42 28.79
C ALA A 265 -9.70 -4.75 29.59
N GLN A 266 -9.94 -6.01 29.96
CA GLN A 266 -11.09 -6.48 30.77
C GLN A 266 -12.45 -6.02 30.21
N ARG A 267 -12.54 -5.96 28.87
CA ARG A 267 -13.73 -5.60 28.09
C ARG A 267 -13.86 -6.58 26.93
N ASP A 268 -15.01 -6.59 26.30
CA ASP A 268 -15.22 -7.34 25.06
C ASP A 268 -14.56 -6.58 23.89
N VAL A 269 -13.25 -6.74 23.76
CA VAL A 269 -12.43 -6.17 22.68
C VAL A 269 -11.97 -7.30 21.76
N VAL A 270 -12.23 -7.17 20.47
CA VAL A 270 -11.81 -8.16 19.47
C VAL A 270 -10.54 -7.69 18.74
N VAL A 271 -9.67 -8.64 18.38
CA VAL A 271 -8.54 -8.35 17.49
C VAL A 271 -8.97 -8.65 16.06
N VAL A 272 -8.88 -7.65 15.20
CA VAL A 272 -9.31 -7.70 13.79
C VAL A 272 -8.09 -7.62 12.89
N PRO A 273 -7.76 -8.70 12.16
CA PRO A 273 -6.63 -8.67 11.24
C PRO A 273 -6.97 -7.83 9.99
N LEU A 274 -6.08 -6.91 9.63
CA LEU A 274 -6.13 -6.13 8.39
C LEU A 274 -4.92 -6.46 7.50
N PHE A 275 -5.11 -6.35 6.20
CA PHE A 275 -4.02 -6.36 5.23
C PHE A 275 -3.41 -4.95 5.20
N VAL A 276 -2.26 -4.77 5.84
CA VAL A 276 -1.64 -3.45 6.02
C VAL A 276 -0.44 -3.29 5.09
N GLU A 277 0.55 -4.18 5.18
CA GLU A 277 1.83 -4.07 4.49
C GLU A 277 1.94 -4.93 3.22
N SER A 278 0.98 -5.81 3.01
CA SER A 278 0.99 -6.77 1.91
C SER A 278 -0.41 -7.15 1.49
N LEU A 279 -0.56 -7.51 0.23
CA LEU A 279 -1.76 -8.21 -0.22
C LEU A 279 -1.87 -9.58 0.42
N GLY A 280 -3.07 -10.14 0.40
CA GLY A 280 -3.34 -11.50 0.81
C GLY A 280 -2.99 -12.53 -0.27
N GLY A 281 -2.84 -13.78 0.15
CA GLY A 281 -2.69 -14.90 -0.76
C GLY A 281 -4.01 -15.34 -1.39
N PRO A 282 -4.00 -16.38 -2.25
CA PRO A 282 -5.20 -16.92 -2.88
C PRO A 282 -6.31 -17.23 -1.87
N ASP A 283 -7.56 -16.95 -2.24
CA ASP A 283 -8.76 -17.14 -1.44
C ASP A 283 -8.85 -16.28 -0.15
N SER A 284 -7.98 -15.24 -0.03
CA SER A 284 -7.99 -14.30 1.11
C SER A 284 -9.05 -13.21 0.98
N GLY A 285 -9.52 -12.94 -0.24
CA GLY A 285 -10.37 -11.79 -0.59
C GLY A 285 -9.60 -10.46 -0.57
N ALA A 286 -8.26 -10.51 -0.72
CA ALA A 286 -7.37 -9.36 -0.79
C ALA A 286 -6.19 -9.62 -1.75
N GLU A 287 -6.44 -10.34 -2.84
CA GLU A 287 -5.43 -10.71 -3.85
C GLU A 287 -5.01 -9.53 -4.71
N THR A 288 -5.86 -8.50 -4.80
CA THR A 288 -5.61 -7.24 -5.49
C THR A 288 -5.71 -6.06 -4.52
N TYR A 289 -5.18 -4.91 -4.92
CA TYR A 289 -5.29 -3.68 -4.13
C TYR A 289 -6.74 -3.30 -3.84
N LEU A 290 -7.62 -3.38 -4.83
CA LEU A 290 -9.05 -3.05 -4.68
C LEU A 290 -9.74 -4.02 -3.71
N GLU A 291 -9.49 -5.32 -3.85
CA GLU A 291 -10.03 -6.33 -2.92
C GLU A 291 -9.51 -6.14 -1.50
N MET A 292 -8.21 -5.78 -1.34
CA MET A 292 -7.62 -5.47 -0.04
C MET A 292 -8.37 -4.33 0.65
N MET A 293 -8.59 -3.22 -0.05
CA MET A 293 -9.30 -2.05 0.50
C MET A 293 -10.75 -2.37 0.86
N MET A 294 -11.47 -3.10 -0.01
CA MET A 294 -12.84 -3.54 0.24
C MET A 294 -12.94 -4.49 1.44
N THR A 295 -12.01 -5.43 1.54
CA THR A 295 -11.95 -6.40 2.65
C THR A 295 -11.62 -5.70 3.97
N ASN A 296 -10.65 -4.80 3.98
CA ASN A 296 -10.29 -4.02 5.16
C ASN A 296 -11.46 -3.14 5.61
N ALA A 297 -12.09 -2.41 4.70
CA ALA A 297 -13.27 -1.59 5.01
C ALA A 297 -14.42 -2.43 5.60
N SER A 298 -14.68 -3.60 5.02
CA SER A 298 -15.71 -4.51 5.52
C SER A 298 -15.40 -5.02 6.93
N ARG A 299 -14.14 -5.38 7.21
CA ARG A 299 -13.70 -5.82 8.54
C ARG A 299 -13.80 -4.70 9.58
N VAL A 300 -13.37 -3.49 9.23
CA VAL A 300 -13.49 -2.31 10.10
C VAL A 300 -14.95 -2.00 10.38
N SER A 301 -15.79 -1.93 9.36
CA SER A 301 -17.22 -1.65 9.50
C SER A 301 -17.92 -2.71 10.36
N GLN A 302 -17.68 -4.00 10.14
CA GLN A 302 -18.27 -5.08 10.93
C GLN A 302 -17.87 -5.03 12.41
N ALA A 303 -16.63 -4.61 12.71
CA ALA A 303 -16.14 -4.55 14.08
C ALA A 303 -16.66 -3.33 14.85
N LEU A 304 -17.02 -2.26 14.15
CA LEU A 304 -17.35 -0.97 14.76
C LEU A 304 -18.82 -0.54 14.58
N ALA A 305 -19.59 -1.17 13.65
CA ALA A 305 -20.99 -0.77 13.41
C ALA A 305 -21.96 -1.19 14.55
N ASP A 306 -21.69 -2.28 15.29
CA ASP A 306 -22.49 -2.81 16.41
C ASP A 306 -21.97 -2.29 17.75
#